data_cbc8c57abcc1fbea1751817a7ec4d6c5
#
_entry.id   cbc8c57abcc1fbea1751817a7ec4d6c5
#
_cell.length_a   1.000
_cell.length_b   1.000
_cell.length_c   1.000
_cell.angle_alpha   90.00
_cell.angle_beta   90.00
_cell.angle_gamma   90.00
#
_symmetry.space_group_name_H-M   'P 1'
#
loop_
_entity.id
_entity.type
_entity.pdbx_description
1 polymer ?
#
loop_
_entity_poly.entity_id
_entity_poly.type
_entity_poly.pdbx_seq_one_letter_code
_entity_poly.pdbx_strand_id
1 'polypeptide(L)'
;LSIKYGLKGPNLATVTACTTGLHSVGLAYRMIQMGDAEAMLAGGSEATVSPLGIGGFAAARALSTRDCAPSEASRPFDKRRDGFVLGEGAGVLLLESYESAKRRGANIYAEIVGFGMSGDAYHMTSPDKIGTSRCMQNALSNAGLNQEDVCYINAHGTSTQIGDKN
;
A
#
# COMPACT_ATOMS: atom_id res chain seq x y z
N LEU A 1 -14.99 11.84 -9.69
CA LEU A 1 -14.10 11.66 -10.83
C LEU A 1 -14.86 11.12 -12.03
N SER A 2 -15.55 9.99 -11.92
CA SER A 2 -16.26 9.34 -13.04
C SER A 2 -17.18 10.28 -13.79
N ILE A 3 -18.05 11.01 -13.09
CA ILE A 3 -18.97 11.99 -13.72
C ILE A 3 -18.19 13.13 -14.40
N LYS A 4 -17.17 13.67 -13.72
CA LYS A 4 -16.40 14.81 -14.23
C LYS A 4 -15.62 14.49 -15.50
N TYR A 5 -15.10 13.27 -15.62
CA TYR A 5 -14.23 12.84 -16.71
C TYR A 5 -14.88 11.81 -17.64
N GLY A 6 -16.14 11.47 -17.42
CA GLY A 6 -16.86 10.51 -18.25
C GLY A 6 -16.30 9.09 -18.16
N LEU A 7 -15.72 8.70 -17.04
CA LEU A 7 -15.15 7.36 -16.83
C LEU A 7 -16.27 6.36 -16.59
N LYS A 8 -16.38 5.34 -17.44
CA LYS A 8 -17.50 4.38 -17.47
C LYS A 8 -17.07 2.95 -17.10
N GLY A 9 -15.81 2.72 -16.80
CA GLY A 9 -15.30 1.43 -16.35
C GLY A 9 -15.69 1.08 -14.90
N PRO A 10 -15.19 -0.02 -14.37
CA PRO A 10 -15.45 -0.42 -12.99
C PRO A 10 -15.13 0.70 -11.99
N ASN A 11 -16.02 0.92 -11.03
CA ASN A 11 -15.89 1.96 -10.01
C ASN A 11 -16.22 1.35 -8.66
N LEU A 12 -15.19 1.14 -7.85
CA LEU A 12 -15.31 0.46 -6.55
C LEU A 12 -14.38 1.10 -5.53
N ALA A 13 -14.67 0.88 -4.24
CA ALA A 13 -13.82 1.29 -3.14
C ALA A 13 -13.25 0.04 -2.44
N THR A 14 -11.99 0.11 -2.06
CA THR A 14 -11.34 -0.86 -1.17
C THR A 14 -11.17 -0.22 0.19
N VAL A 15 -11.38 -1.01 1.26
CA VAL A 15 -11.17 -0.56 2.64
C VAL A 15 -10.44 -1.66 3.40
N THR A 16 -9.14 -1.55 3.48
CA THR A 16 -8.27 -2.53 4.13
C THR A 16 -7.17 -1.85 4.97
N ALA A 17 -7.56 -0.75 5.64
CA ALA A 17 -6.66 0.06 6.46
C ALA A 17 -5.39 0.48 5.69
N CYS A 18 -4.21 0.29 6.24
CA CYS A 18 -2.94 0.73 5.65
C CYS A 18 -2.65 0.09 4.27
N THR A 19 -3.27 -1.04 3.93
CA THR A 19 -3.11 -1.71 2.64
C THR A 19 -4.11 -1.26 1.57
N THR A 20 -5.03 -0.35 1.89
CA THR A 20 -6.09 0.10 0.97
C THR A 20 -5.54 0.56 -0.38
N GLY A 21 -4.52 1.43 -0.38
CA GLY A 21 -3.91 1.92 -1.62
C GLY A 21 -3.28 0.81 -2.45
N LEU A 22 -2.56 -0.11 -1.79
CA LEU A 22 -1.93 -1.26 -2.46
C LEU A 22 -2.99 -2.22 -3.03
N HIS A 23 -4.04 -2.51 -2.28
CA HIS A 23 -5.14 -3.34 -2.76
C HIS A 23 -5.91 -2.68 -3.92
N SER A 24 -6.12 -1.35 -3.87
CA SER A 24 -6.71 -0.60 -4.97
C SER A 24 -5.90 -0.77 -6.26
N VAL A 25 -4.57 -0.61 -6.18
CA VAL A 25 -3.67 -0.78 -7.31
C VAL A 25 -3.67 -2.24 -7.80
N GLY A 26 -3.57 -3.21 -6.91
CA GLY A 26 -3.55 -4.63 -7.25
C GLY A 26 -4.86 -5.13 -7.88
N LEU A 27 -6.00 -4.65 -7.40
CA LEU A 27 -7.30 -5.00 -7.99
C LEU A 27 -7.48 -4.36 -9.37
N ALA A 28 -7.08 -3.09 -9.54
CA ALA A 28 -7.09 -2.44 -10.85
C ALA A 28 -6.18 -3.16 -11.86
N TYR A 29 -4.98 -3.59 -11.42
CA TYR A 29 -4.09 -4.44 -12.23
C TYR A 29 -4.81 -5.72 -12.68
N ARG A 30 -5.48 -6.43 -11.77
CA ARG A 30 -6.24 -7.64 -12.09
C ARG A 30 -7.38 -7.38 -13.09
N MET A 31 -8.15 -6.32 -12.88
CA MET A 31 -9.24 -5.96 -13.78
C MET A 31 -8.76 -5.64 -15.19
N ILE A 32 -7.62 -4.95 -15.33
CA ILE A 32 -7.00 -4.69 -16.62
C ILE A 32 -6.53 -6.00 -17.27
N GLN A 33 -5.91 -6.91 -16.50
CA GLN A 33 -5.50 -8.23 -17.00
C GLN A 33 -6.69 -9.07 -17.48
N MET A 34 -7.84 -8.97 -16.80
CA MET A 34 -9.06 -9.69 -17.15
C MET A 34 -9.82 -9.05 -18.33
N GLY A 35 -9.44 -7.85 -18.75
CA GLY A 35 -10.08 -7.13 -19.85
C GLY A 35 -11.32 -6.33 -19.43
N ASP A 36 -11.57 -6.17 -18.12
CA ASP A 36 -12.71 -5.38 -17.62
C ASP A 36 -12.54 -3.88 -17.90
N ALA A 37 -11.28 -3.43 -18.05
CA ALA A 37 -10.94 -2.05 -18.43
C ALA A 37 -9.58 -2.01 -19.15
N GLU A 38 -9.39 -1.05 -20.08
CA GLU A 38 -8.07 -0.77 -20.66
C GLU A 38 -7.20 0.07 -19.76
N ALA A 39 -7.81 0.96 -18.95
CA ALA A 39 -7.13 1.85 -18.03
C ALA A 39 -7.96 2.11 -16.77
N MET A 40 -7.30 2.27 -15.64
CA MET A 40 -7.93 2.53 -14.34
C MET A 40 -7.12 3.53 -13.53
N LEU A 41 -7.81 4.43 -12.83
CA LEU A 41 -7.23 5.22 -11.75
C LEU A 41 -7.31 4.42 -10.46
N ALA A 42 -6.18 4.23 -9.80
CA ALA A 42 -6.08 3.45 -8.57
C ALA A 42 -5.14 4.12 -7.56
N GLY A 43 -5.45 4.02 -6.29
CA GLY A 43 -4.62 4.61 -5.25
C GLY A 43 -5.32 4.69 -3.91
N GLY A 44 -4.82 5.56 -3.04
CA GLY A 44 -5.38 5.80 -1.72
C GLY A 44 -5.18 7.24 -1.27
N SER A 45 -5.96 7.63 -0.30
CA SER A 45 -5.85 8.93 0.36
C SER A 45 -6.15 8.80 1.85
N GLU A 46 -5.51 9.63 2.65
CA GLU A 46 -5.70 9.68 4.10
C GLU A 46 -5.73 11.14 4.56
N ALA A 47 -6.74 11.48 5.39
CA ALA A 47 -6.90 12.78 6.01
C ALA A 47 -7.49 12.60 7.42
N THR A 48 -6.77 11.86 8.28
CA THR A 48 -7.24 11.43 9.61
C THR A 48 -6.56 12.16 10.77
N VAL A 49 -5.78 13.20 10.52
CA VAL A 49 -5.20 14.03 11.61
C VAL A 49 -6.33 14.85 12.25
N SER A 50 -7.06 14.18 13.11
CA SER A 50 -8.23 14.69 13.83
C SER A 50 -8.21 14.19 15.28
N PRO A 51 -8.99 14.80 16.19
CA PRO A 51 -9.08 14.32 17.57
C PRO A 51 -9.45 12.83 17.69
N LEU A 52 -10.35 12.33 16.83
CA LEU A 52 -10.73 10.91 16.81
C LEU A 52 -9.61 10.02 16.27
N GLY A 53 -8.97 10.40 15.17
CA GLY A 53 -7.86 9.64 14.58
C GLY A 53 -6.68 9.54 15.56
N ILE A 54 -6.23 10.67 16.08
CA ILE A 54 -5.14 10.71 17.06
C ILE A 54 -5.53 9.98 18.34
N GLY A 55 -6.73 10.24 18.88
CA GLY A 55 -7.22 9.63 20.10
C GLY A 55 -7.34 8.11 20.01
N GLY A 56 -7.83 7.60 18.88
CA GLY A 56 -7.94 6.16 18.63
C GLY A 56 -6.58 5.45 18.61
N PHE A 57 -5.63 5.98 17.84
CA PHE A 57 -4.28 5.39 17.79
C PHE A 57 -3.47 5.61 19.06
N ALA A 58 -3.68 6.73 19.77
CA ALA A 58 -3.09 6.95 21.09
C ALA A 58 -3.62 5.93 22.11
N ALA A 59 -4.93 5.67 22.13
CA ALA A 59 -5.54 4.64 22.99
C ALA A 59 -4.99 3.23 22.67
N ALA A 60 -4.72 2.95 21.41
CA ALA A 60 -4.06 1.71 20.96
C ALA A 60 -2.57 1.67 21.29
N ARG A 61 -1.98 2.73 21.84
CA ARG A 61 -0.55 2.88 22.13
C ARG A 61 0.35 2.65 20.91
N ALA A 62 -0.13 3.08 19.75
CA ALA A 62 0.56 2.87 18.47
C ALA A 62 1.39 4.08 18.03
N LEU A 63 1.10 5.28 18.57
CA LEU A 63 1.80 6.51 18.23
C LEU A 63 3.10 6.68 19.02
N SER A 64 4.08 7.31 18.40
CA SER A 64 5.28 7.80 19.10
C SER A 64 4.88 8.85 20.16
N THR A 65 5.43 8.70 21.33
CA THR A 65 5.27 9.67 22.45
C THR A 65 6.58 10.37 22.77
N ARG A 66 7.53 10.32 21.86
CA ARG A 66 8.87 10.86 22.04
C ARG A 66 8.85 12.39 22.14
N ASP A 67 9.53 12.89 23.17
CA ASP A 67 9.87 14.32 23.30
C ASP A 67 11.14 14.60 22.49
N CYS A 68 10.98 15.05 21.27
CA CYS A 68 12.08 15.35 20.33
C CYS A 68 11.61 16.32 19.24
N ALA A 69 12.51 16.75 18.37
CA ALA A 69 12.12 17.50 17.18
C ALA A 69 11.14 16.64 16.33
N PRO A 70 10.05 17.21 15.78
CA PRO A 70 9.05 16.46 15.01
C PRO A 70 9.63 15.60 13.88
N SER A 71 10.67 16.10 13.22
CA SER A 71 11.37 15.37 12.14
C SER A 71 12.14 14.13 12.62
N GLU A 72 12.32 13.95 13.92
CA GLU A 72 13.03 12.82 14.52
C GLU A 72 12.10 11.78 15.13
N ALA A 73 10.80 12.03 15.19
CA ALA A 73 9.83 11.15 15.83
C ALA A 73 9.62 9.85 15.03
N SER A 74 9.33 9.96 13.73
CA SER A 74 9.24 8.80 12.84
C SER A 74 10.64 8.32 12.48
N ARG A 75 10.97 7.08 12.88
CA ARG A 75 12.29 6.48 12.68
C ARG A 75 12.21 4.98 12.44
N PRO A 76 11.64 4.55 11.30
CA PRO A 76 11.51 3.13 10.97
C PRO A 76 12.86 2.41 11.08
N PHE A 77 12.83 1.18 11.63
CA PHE A 77 13.98 0.30 11.87
C PHE A 77 15.01 0.79 12.88
N ASP A 78 14.92 2.02 13.39
CA ASP A 78 15.81 2.52 14.45
C ASP A 78 15.59 1.73 15.76
N LYS A 79 16.68 1.47 16.49
CA LYS A 79 16.63 0.77 17.78
C LYS A 79 15.76 1.48 18.81
N ARG A 80 15.66 2.81 18.74
CA ARG A 80 14.93 3.65 19.68
C ARG A 80 13.54 4.05 19.19
N ARG A 81 13.03 3.46 18.11
CA ARG A 81 11.69 3.72 17.63
C ARG A 81 10.64 3.33 18.67
N ASP A 82 9.55 4.06 18.77
CA ASP A 82 8.54 3.89 19.82
C ASP A 82 7.09 3.97 19.34
N GLY A 83 6.88 4.06 18.04
CA GLY A 83 5.55 4.16 17.43
C GLY A 83 5.57 4.98 16.14
N PHE A 84 4.44 5.05 15.47
CA PHE A 84 4.32 5.82 14.24
C PHE A 84 3.88 7.26 14.47
N VAL A 85 4.03 8.11 13.47
CA VAL A 85 3.49 9.47 13.43
C VAL A 85 2.37 9.49 12.42
N LEU A 86 1.19 9.94 12.84
CA LEU A 86 0.02 10.03 11.96
C LEU A 86 0.26 11.09 10.89
N GLY A 87 0.13 10.69 9.62
CA GLY A 87 0.32 11.55 8.46
C GLY A 87 -0.92 11.62 7.61
N GLU A 88 -0.93 12.55 6.67
CA GLU A 88 -1.97 12.73 5.66
C GLU A 88 -1.33 12.77 4.28
N GLY A 89 -2.09 12.39 3.28
CA GLY A 89 -1.64 12.45 1.90
C GLY A 89 -2.56 11.70 0.94
N ALA A 90 -2.24 11.77 -0.33
CA ALA A 90 -2.91 11.02 -1.38
C ALA A 90 -1.92 10.64 -2.48
N GLY A 91 -2.10 9.44 -3.02
CA GLY A 91 -1.38 8.97 -4.19
C GLY A 91 -2.32 8.24 -5.12
N VAL A 92 -2.34 8.63 -6.39
CA VAL A 92 -3.18 8.02 -7.42
C VAL A 92 -2.31 7.71 -8.64
N LEU A 93 -2.41 6.49 -9.12
CA LEU A 93 -1.75 6.01 -10.33
C LEU A 93 -2.78 5.86 -11.45
N LEU A 94 -2.37 6.15 -12.67
CA LEU A 94 -3.05 5.69 -13.87
C LEU A 94 -2.40 4.37 -14.29
N LEU A 95 -3.14 3.30 -14.18
CA LEU A 95 -2.77 1.99 -14.71
C LEU A 95 -3.39 1.82 -16.08
N GLU A 96 -2.66 1.21 -16.99
CA GLU A 96 -3.09 1.03 -18.37
C GLU A 96 -2.46 -0.25 -18.94
N SER A 97 -3.16 -0.91 -19.85
CA SER A 97 -2.55 -2.02 -20.56
C SER A 97 -1.33 -1.54 -21.37
N TYR A 98 -0.28 -2.34 -21.40
CA TYR A 98 0.96 -2.00 -22.12
C TYR A 98 0.70 -1.63 -23.59
N GLU A 99 -0.17 -2.38 -24.25
CA GLU A 99 -0.54 -2.14 -25.64
C GLU A 99 -1.24 -0.79 -25.85
N SER A 100 -2.14 -0.42 -24.94
CA SER A 100 -2.81 0.88 -24.98
C SER A 100 -1.83 2.02 -24.74
N ALA A 101 -0.99 1.90 -23.73
CA ALA A 101 0.04 2.89 -23.41
C ALA A 101 1.00 3.12 -24.57
N LYS A 102 1.47 2.06 -25.22
CA LYS A 102 2.33 2.15 -26.41
C LYS A 102 1.61 2.78 -27.60
N ARG A 103 0.38 2.38 -27.86
CA ARG A 103 -0.42 2.88 -29.00
C ARG A 103 -0.59 4.40 -28.96
N ARG A 104 -0.75 4.99 -27.78
CA ARG A 104 -0.90 6.44 -27.60
C ARG A 104 0.43 7.18 -27.31
N GLY A 105 1.57 6.49 -27.32
CA GLY A 105 2.87 7.09 -27.04
C GLY A 105 3.04 7.57 -25.60
N ALA A 106 2.48 6.85 -24.63
CA ALA A 106 2.57 7.21 -23.22
C ALA A 106 4.01 7.13 -22.70
N ASN A 107 4.36 8.01 -21.75
CA ASN A 107 5.54 7.84 -20.94
C ASN A 107 5.26 6.77 -19.87
N ILE A 108 5.85 5.60 -20.04
CA ILE A 108 5.69 4.46 -19.12
C ILE A 108 6.77 4.56 -18.04
N TYR A 109 6.37 4.71 -16.77
CA TYR A 109 7.29 4.79 -15.64
C TYR A 109 7.78 3.44 -15.18
N ALA A 110 6.88 2.45 -15.14
CA ALA A 110 7.15 1.09 -14.69
C ALA A 110 6.05 0.14 -15.16
N GLU A 111 6.28 -1.14 -15.03
CA GLU A 111 5.30 -2.20 -15.25
C GLU A 111 4.97 -2.89 -13.92
N ILE A 112 3.69 -3.14 -13.66
CA ILE A 112 3.25 -3.98 -12.55
C ILE A 112 3.22 -5.42 -13.06
N VAL A 113 4.16 -6.23 -12.60
CA VAL A 113 4.33 -7.61 -13.07
C VAL A 113 3.67 -8.65 -12.17
N GLY A 114 3.31 -8.28 -10.93
CA GLY A 114 2.67 -9.22 -10.01
C GLY A 114 2.02 -8.54 -8.82
N PHE A 115 1.07 -9.27 -8.22
CA PHE A 115 0.34 -8.83 -7.04
C PHE A 115 0.02 -10.03 -6.14
N GLY A 116 0.27 -9.90 -4.85
CA GLY A 116 0.00 -10.91 -3.84
C GLY A 116 -0.78 -10.36 -2.66
N MET A 117 -1.67 -11.16 -2.11
CA MET A 117 -2.42 -10.89 -0.89
C MET A 117 -2.41 -12.12 0.01
N SER A 118 -2.47 -11.89 1.31
CA SER A 118 -2.73 -12.93 2.32
C SER A 118 -3.30 -12.32 3.59
N GLY A 119 -3.94 -13.12 4.40
CA GLY A 119 -4.26 -12.83 5.78
C GLY A 119 -3.45 -13.76 6.67
N ASP A 120 -2.93 -13.27 7.79
CA ASP A 120 -2.16 -14.09 8.73
C ASP A 120 -3.02 -14.81 9.78
N ALA A 121 -4.27 -14.35 9.98
CA ALA A 121 -5.23 -14.91 10.93
C ALA A 121 -4.68 -15.05 12.35
N TYR A 122 -3.76 -14.18 12.72
CA TYR A 122 -3.01 -14.28 13.99
C TYR A 122 -3.52 -13.27 15.03
N HIS A 123 -3.35 -11.97 14.79
CA HIS A 123 -3.71 -10.93 15.73
C HIS A 123 -4.08 -9.63 15.01
N MET A 124 -4.96 -8.82 15.61
CA MET A 124 -5.48 -7.61 15.00
C MET A 124 -4.39 -6.55 14.69
N THR A 125 -3.37 -6.43 15.55
CA THR A 125 -2.34 -5.40 15.44
C THR A 125 -0.90 -5.94 15.49
N SER A 126 -0.73 -7.25 15.65
CA SER A 126 0.58 -7.91 15.67
C SER A 126 0.70 -8.82 14.45
N PRO A 127 1.46 -8.43 13.43
CA PRO A 127 1.62 -9.23 12.22
C PRO A 127 2.38 -10.53 12.50
N ASP A 128 2.03 -11.58 11.75
CA ASP A 128 2.74 -12.85 11.74
C ASP A 128 3.71 -12.92 10.53
N LYS A 129 4.93 -13.36 10.78
CA LYS A 129 5.95 -13.51 9.74
C LYS A 129 5.54 -14.45 8.61
N ILE A 130 4.82 -15.51 8.95
CA ILE A 130 4.37 -16.51 7.95
C ILE A 130 3.38 -15.86 6.98
N GLY A 131 2.43 -15.06 7.49
CA GLY A 131 1.46 -14.35 6.66
C GLY A 131 2.13 -13.33 5.74
N THR A 132 3.04 -12.53 6.29
CA THR A 132 3.81 -11.54 5.54
C THR A 132 4.67 -12.19 4.44
N SER A 133 5.40 -13.26 4.77
CA SER A 133 6.20 -14.01 3.80
C SER A 133 5.34 -14.62 2.70
N ARG A 134 4.17 -15.17 3.04
CA ARG A 134 3.22 -15.73 2.07
C ARG A 134 2.74 -14.68 1.08
N CYS A 135 2.43 -13.46 1.55
CA CYS A 135 2.04 -12.35 0.68
C CYS A 135 3.12 -12.04 -0.36
N MET A 136 4.39 -11.92 0.07
CA MET A 136 5.51 -11.68 -0.83
C MET A 136 5.73 -12.84 -1.81
N GLN A 137 5.67 -14.08 -1.34
CA GLN A 137 5.77 -15.27 -2.20
C GLN A 137 4.64 -15.32 -3.24
N ASN A 138 3.41 -14.98 -2.85
CA ASN A 138 2.29 -14.91 -3.79
C ASN A 138 2.52 -13.86 -4.88
N ALA A 139 3.09 -12.70 -4.53
CA ALA A 139 3.42 -11.66 -5.50
C ALA A 139 4.51 -12.13 -6.48
N LEU A 140 5.59 -12.72 -5.98
CA LEU A 140 6.68 -13.28 -6.80
C LEU A 140 6.17 -14.39 -7.72
N SER A 141 5.41 -15.34 -7.17
CA SER A 141 4.81 -16.42 -7.95
C SER A 141 3.88 -15.88 -9.06
N ASN A 142 3.09 -14.85 -8.74
CA ASN A 142 2.23 -14.21 -9.75
C ASN A 142 3.02 -13.49 -10.83
N ALA A 143 4.20 -12.93 -10.49
CA ALA A 143 5.10 -12.27 -11.43
C ALA A 143 5.97 -13.25 -12.22
N GLY A 144 6.09 -14.52 -11.81
CA GLY A 144 7.05 -15.47 -12.36
C GLY A 144 8.51 -15.13 -12.05
N LEU A 145 8.75 -14.45 -10.92
CA LEU A 145 10.06 -13.97 -10.48
C LEU A 145 10.56 -14.76 -9.26
N ASN A 146 11.88 -14.76 -9.07
CA ASN A 146 12.56 -15.30 -7.89
C ASN A 146 12.88 -14.18 -6.89
N GLN A 147 13.28 -14.56 -5.67
CA GLN A 147 13.66 -13.59 -4.64
C GLN A 147 14.88 -12.76 -5.05
N GLU A 148 15.82 -13.38 -5.78
CA GLU A 148 17.05 -12.77 -6.26
C GLU A 148 16.82 -11.67 -7.30
N ASP A 149 15.66 -11.66 -7.94
CA ASP A 149 15.27 -10.64 -8.92
C ASP A 149 14.82 -9.33 -8.25
N VAL A 150 14.61 -9.33 -6.91
CA VAL A 150 14.13 -8.18 -6.15
C VAL A 150 15.30 -7.33 -5.70
N CYS A 151 15.44 -6.14 -6.25
CA CYS A 151 16.50 -5.19 -5.91
C CYS A 151 16.13 -4.22 -4.77
N TYR A 152 14.84 -4.01 -4.52
CA TYR A 152 14.34 -3.04 -3.54
C TYR A 152 13.00 -3.45 -2.96
N ILE A 153 12.83 -3.23 -1.67
CA ILE A 153 11.57 -3.42 -0.95
C ILE A 153 11.18 -2.11 -0.28
N ASN A 154 10.03 -1.56 -0.66
CA ASN A 154 9.39 -0.48 0.09
C ASN A 154 8.53 -1.12 1.19
N ALA A 155 9.12 -1.30 2.37
CA ALA A 155 8.45 -1.91 3.50
C ALA A 155 7.39 -0.97 4.09
N HIS A 156 6.43 -1.54 4.82
CA HIS A 156 5.46 -0.75 5.59
C HIS A 156 6.18 0.17 6.58
N GLY A 157 7.16 -0.35 7.33
CA GLY A 157 8.13 0.44 8.09
C GLY A 157 7.51 1.55 8.94
N THR A 158 6.61 1.21 9.85
CA THR A 158 5.81 2.20 10.57
C THR A 158 6.50 2.83 11.77
N SER A 159 7.75 2.48 12.05
CA SER A 159 8.43 2.91 13.29
C SER A 159 7.86 2.26 14.56
N THR A 160 7.13 1.16 14.43
CA THR A 160 6.63 0.39 15.58
C THR A 160 7.59 -0.71 15.98
N GLN A 161 7.60 -1.06 17.28
CA GLN A 161 8.54 -2.05 17.82
C GLN A 161 8.39 -3.42 17.17
N ILE A 162 7.17 -3.86 16.91
CA ILE A 162 6.86 -5.19 16.37
C ILE A 162 6.85 -5.15 14.83
N GLY A 163 6.18 -4.17 14.24
CA GLY A 163 5.96 -4.09 12.80
C GLY A 163 7.26 -4.09 11.99
N ASP A 164 8.26 -3.33 12.44
CA ASP A 164 9.54 -3.22 11.73
C ASP A 164 10.45 -4.44 11.89
N LYS A 165 10.08 -5.42 12.72
CA LYS A 165 10.85 -6.67 12.92
C LYS A 165 10.36 -7.83 12.07
N ASN A 166 9.16 -7.71 11.53
CA ASN A 166 8.50 -8.75 10.76
C ASN A 166 8.61 -8.51 9.27
#